data_2914a65438ba011bc8875f15fd7d3561
#
_entry.id   2914a65438ba011bc8875f15fd7d3561
#
_cell.length_a   1.000
_cell.length_b   1.000
_cell.length_c   1.000
_cell.angle_alpha   90.00
_cell.angle_beta   90.00
_cell.angle_gamma   90.00
#
_symmetry.space_group_name_H-M   'P 1'
#
loop_
_entity.id
_entity.type
_entity.pdbx_description
1 polymer ?
#
loop_
_entity_poly.entity_id
_entity_poly.type
_entity_poly.pdbx_seq_one_letter_code
_entity_poly.pdbx_strand_id
1 'polypeptide(L)'
;VVLLIHAPEAPWNPENSKLWLENSTRLKSKFKQGVYVVLAPEYDGIDPKRFEHIMKLSQIIRCDLIASAHPIMHHSKRRKLADVLTAIRLGKNVEQLGKNALPNAERRLRSYTEIVKIFSRYPEAINNTIRILDKLQFSLDELRYQYPLEINNGETPQKRLKRLAIEGLNWRYPSGASKKVQAMLDHELNLIGKLKYETYFLTVHDIVTFARSRNILCQGRGSAANSVVCYCLGVTSVSPEIGTMVFERFVSEARDEPPDIDVDFEHERREEIIQYIYNRYGCLLYTSPSPRDQR
;
A
#
# COMPACT_ATOMS: atom_id res chain seq x y z
N VAL A 1 -0.17 0.88 -17.74
CA VAL A 1 0.98 0.33 -16.97
C VAL A 1 2.22 0.42 -17.83
N VAL A 2 3.33 0.91 -17.26
CA VAL A 2 4.67 0.90 -17.88
C VAL A 2 5.55 -0.07 -17.10
N LEU A 3 6.23 -0.97 -17.82
CA LEU A 3 7.16 -1.93 -17.24
C LEU A 3 8.59 -1.56 -17.60
N LEU A 4 9.43 -1.42 -16.59
CA LEU A 4 10.86 -1.16 -16.74
C LEU A 4 11.63 -2.42 -16.38
N ILE A 5 12.33 -3.01 -17.34
CA ILE A 5 13.06 -4.26 -17.17
C ILE A 5 14.55 -3.95 -17.05
N HIS A 6 15.16 -4.36 -15.94
CA HIS A 6 16.61 -4.32 -15.77
C HIS A 6 17.26 -5.54 -16.42
N ALA A 7 18.37 -5.31 -17.09
CA ALA A 7 19.19 -6.40 -17.66
C ALA A 7 19.88 -7.20 -16.55
N PRO A 8 20.35 -8.43 -16.85
CA PRO A 8 21.13 -9.22 -15.91
C PRO A 8 22.40 -8.48 -15.47
N GLU A 9 22.79 -8.67 -14.21
CA GLU A 9 24.04 -8.15 -13.67
C GLU A 9 25.26 -8.88 -14.29
N ALA A 10 26.39 -8.19 -14.31
CA ALA A 10 27.66 -8.81 -14.69
C ALA A 10 28.17 -9.75 -13.56
N PRO A 11 28.93 -10.81 -13.88
CA PRO A 11 29.34 -11.25 -15.22
C PRO A 11 28.17 -11.88 -16.01
N TRP A 12 28.04 -11.47 -17.28
CA TRP A 12 26.99 -11.99 -18.17
C TRP A 12 27.32 -13.39 -18.62
N ASN A 13 26.61 -14.37 -18.06
CA ASN A 13 26.69 -15.74 -18.49
C ASN A 13 25.54 -16.09 -19.47
N PRO A 14 25.73 -17.11 -20.35
CA PRO A 14 24.70 -17.47 -21.32
C PRO A 14 23.38 -17.91 -20.73
N GLU A 15 23.39 -18.59 -19.56
CA GLU A 15 22.19 -19.11 -18.89
C GLU A 15 21.34 -17.98 -18.35
N ASN A 16 21.96 -17.04 -17.62
CA ASN A 16 21.24 -15.87 -17.07
C ASN A 16 20.68 -15.00 -18.18
N SER A 17 21.42 -14.83 -19.28
CA SER A 17 20.95 -14.07 -20.44
C SER A 17 19.78 -14.77 -21.12
N LYS A 18 19.83 -16.11 -21.25
CA LYS A 18 18.74 -16.91 -21.83
C LYS A 18 17.46 -16.80 -21.00
N LEU A 19 17.53 -17.04 -19.71
CA LEU A 19 16.39 -16.94 -18.80
C LEU A 19 15.77 -15.53 -18.82
N TRP A 20 16.64 -14.50 -18.83
CA TRP A 20 16.19 -13.12 -18.92
C TRP A 20 15.45 -12.85 -20.24
N LEU A 21 15.97 -13.31 -21.37
CA LEU A 21 15.35 -13.18 -22.69
C LEU A 21 13.98 -13.87 -22.75
N GLU A 22 13.87 -15.08 -22.25
CA GLU A 22 12.61 -15.83 -22.20
C GLU A 22 11.55 -15.08 -21.40
N ASN A 23 11.89 -14.65 -20.18
CA ASN A 23 10.97 -13.92 -19.30
C ASN A 23 10.58 -12.55 -19.87
N SER A 24 11.54 -11.82 -20.42
CA SER A 24 11.30 -10.49 -21.01
C SER A 24 10.44 -10.57 -22.28
N THR A 25 10.66 -11.59 -23.12
CA THR A 25 9.81 -11.86 -24.28
C THR A 25 8.38 -12.19 -23.86
N ARG A 26 8.21 -13.00 -22.82
CA ARG A 26 6.88 -13.31 -22.26
C ARG A 26 6.19 -12.07 -21.69
N LEU A 27 6.92 -11.18 -21.01
CA LEU A 27 6.37 -9.91 -20.55
C LEU A 27 5.96 -9.01 -21.72
N LYS A 28 6.83 -8.89 -22.74
CA LYS A 28 6.53 -8.10 -23.95
C LYS A 28 5.29 -8.62 -24.68
N SER A 29 5.10 -9.94 -24.76
CA SER A 29 3.91 -10.52 -25.41
C SER A 29 2.61 -10.19 -24.66
N LYS A 30 2.67 -10.15 -23.34
CA LYS A 30 1.50 -9.80 -22.50
C LYS A 30 1.18 -8.30 -22.54
N PHE A 31 2.19 -7.45 -22.50
CA PHE A 31 2.04 -6.00 -22.35
C PHE A 31 2.27 -5.24 -23.65
N LYS A 32 2.21 -5.87 -24.78
CA LYS A 32 2.38 -5.37 -26.17
C LYS A 32 3.05 -3.98 -26.33
N GLN A 33 2.65 -3.01 -25.52
CA GLN A 33 3.18 -1.65 -25.44
C GLN A 33 3.54 -1.32 -23.99
N GLY A 34 4.47 -0.37 -23.79
CA GLY A 34 4.85 0.09 -22.46
C GLY A 34 5.90 -0.78 -21.76
N VAL A 35 6.63 -1.61 -22.47
CA VAL A 35 7.78 -2.38 -21.94
C VAL A 35 9.06 -1.76 -22.46
N TYR A 36 9.95 -1.40 -21.55
CA TYR A 36 11.22 -0.75 -21.84
C TYR A 36 12.35 -1.43 -21.10
N VAL A 37 13.55 -1.44 -21.69
CA VAL A 37 14.76 -1.93 -21.02
C VAL A 37 15.53 -0.74 -20.46
N VAL A 38 15.92 -0.86 -19.21
CA VAL A 38 16.62 0.21 -18.48
C VAL A 38 18.11 0.21 -18.84
N LEU A 39 18.59 1.32 -19.35
CA LEU A 39 19.99 1.61 -19.52
C LEU A 39 20.47 2.40 -18.30
N ALA A 40 21.20 1.75 -17.40
CA ALA A 40 21.66 2.34 -16.15
C ALA A 40 23.15 2.06 -15.92
N PRO A 41 23.96 3.10 -15.59
CA PRO A 41 25.35 2.90 -15.24
C PRO A 41 25.48 2.42 -13.78
N GLU A 42 26.47 1.55 -13.55
CA GLU A 42 26.87 1.11 -12.21
C GLU A 42 28.16 1.81 -11.73
N TYR A 43 28.84 2.51 -12.63
CA TYR A 43 30.10 3.24 -12.38
C TYR A 43 31.24 2.36 -11.83
N ASP A 44 31.28 1.11 -12.25
CA ASP A 44 32.27 0.09 -11.87
C ASP A 44 33.41 -0.08 -12.90
N GLY A 45 33.46 0.79 -13.90
CA GLY A 45 34.49 0.81 -14.96
C GLY A 45 34.12 -0.02 -16.20
N ILE A 46 33.05 -0.80 -16.19
CA ILE A 46 32.64 -1.62 -17.35
C ILE A 46 31.34 -1.13 -18.01
N ASP A 47 30.86 0.05 -17.67
CA ASP A 47 29.62 0.62 -18.20
C ASP A 47 29.55 0.64 -19.76
N PRO A 48 30.62 0.96 -20.52
CA PRO A 48 30.54 0.87 -21.97
C PRO A 48 30.15 -0.52 -22.47
N LYS A 49 30.77 -1.56 -21.92
CA LYS A 49 30.44 -2.97 -22.27
C LYS A 49 29.05 -3.34 -21.81
N ARG A 50 28.63 -2.87 -20.62
CA ARG A 50 27.29 -3.04 -20.06
C ARG A 50 26.25 -2.46 -21.01
N PHE A 51 26.44 -1.24 -21.48
CA PHE A 51 25.51 -0.56 -22.38
C PHE A 51 25.39 -1.26 -23.73
N GLU A 52 26.51 -1.73 -24.30
CA GLU A 52 26.49 -2.55 -25.52
C GLU A 52 25.73 -3.87 -25.34
N HIS A 53 25.93 -4.53 -24.19
CA HIS A 53 25.21 -5.76 -23.87
C HIS A 53 23.71 -5.52 -23.73
N ILE A 54 23.30 -4.49 -22.95
CA ILE A 54 21.91 -4.11 -22.77
C ILE A 54 21.26 -3.75 -24.10
N MET A 55 21.94 -3.01 -24.95
CA MET A 55 21.46 -2.66 -26.28
C MET A 55 21.18 -3.89 -27.13
N LYS A 56 22.11 -4.87 -27.15
CA LYS A 56 21.90 -6.14 -27.88
C LYS A 56 20.67 -6.89 -27.35
N LEU A 57 20.52 -6.98 -26.04
CA LEU A 57 19.35 -7.64 -25.42
C LEU A 57 18.05 -6.93 -25.79
N SER A 58 18.02 -5.59 -25.75
CA SER A 58 16.85 -4.81 -26.12
C SER A 58 16.44 -5.00 -27.59
N GLN A 59 17.40 -5.10 -28.50
CA GLN A 59 17.16 -5.38 -29.91
C GLN A 59 16.52 -6.76 -30.11
N ILE A 60 17.04 -7.80 -29.42
CA ILE A 60 16.50 -9.17 -29.52
C ILE A 60 15.01 -9.20 -29.10
N ILE A 61 14.66 -8.58 -28.00
CA ILE A 61 13.26 -8.55 -27.49
C ILE A 61 12.42 -7.46 -28.14
N ARG A 62 13.00 -6.63 -29.01
CA ARG A 62 12.34 -5.48 -29.66
C ARG A 62 11.70 -4.51 -28.69
N CYS A 63 12.41 -4.16 -27.63
CA CYS A 63 11.99 -3.17 -26.64
C CYS A 63 12.88 -1.94 -26.73
N ASP A 64 12.27 -0.77 -26.59
CA ASP A 64 13.02 0.49 -26.53
C ASP A 64 13.81 0.60 -25.23
N LEU A 65 14.92 1.35 -25.29
CA LEU A 65 15.72 1.68 -24.11
C LEU A 65 15.19 2.94 -23.42
N ILE A 66 15.32 2.97 -22.11
CA ILE A 66 15.19 4.21 -21.32
C ILE A 66 16.47 4.49 -20.55
N ALA A 67 16.78 5.77 -20.35
CA ALA A 67 17.90 6.21 -19.56
C ALA A 67 17.50 6.38 -18.09
N SER A 68 18.25 5.79 -17.17
CA SER A 68 18.07 5.99 -15.73
C SER A 68 19.42 6.10 -15.04
N ALA A 69 19.58 7.08 -14.15
CA ALA A 69 20.76 7.14 -13.26
C ALA A 69 20.69 6.08 -12.14
N HIS A 70 19.57 5.36 -12.01
CA HIS A 70 19.31 4.35 -10.98
C HIS A 70 19.73 4.81 -9.58
N PRO A 71 19.26 5.99 -9.12
CA PRO A 71 19.72 6.59 -7.89
C PRO A 71 19.20 5.82 -6.67
N ILE A 72 20.03 5.61 -5.68
CA ILE A 72 19.68 5.06 -4.38
C ILE A 72 19.92 6.08 -3.24
N MET A 73 20.49 7.21 -3.58
CA MET A 73 20.69 8.34 -2.68
C MET A 73 20.51 9.67 -3.43
N HIS A 74 20.11 10.71 -2.74
CA HIS A 74 19.96 12.02 -3.37
C HIS A 74 21.30 12.75 -3.56
N HIS A 75 22.29 12.45 -2.75
CA HIS A 75 23.63 13.09 -2.81
C HIS A 75 24.72 12.09 -2.38
N SER A 76 25.92 12.17 -2.97
CA SER A 76 27.06 11.29 -2.69
C SER A 76 27.47 11.21 -1.23
N LYS A 77 27.31 12.30 -0.46
CA LYS A 77 27.56 12.33 0.99
C LYS A 77 26.70 11.37 1.80
N ARG A 78 25.59 10.88 1.21
CA ARG A 78 24.69 9.91 1.85
C ARG A 78 25.12 8.45 1.69
N ARG A 79 26.26 8.19 1.06
CA ARG A 79 26.84 6.87 0.90
C ARG A 79 26.91 6.11 2.24
N LYS A 80 27.39 6.76 3.29
CA LYS A 80 27.50 6.15 4.62
C LYS A 80 26.13 5.66 5.15
N LEU A 81 25.08 6.45 4.93
CA LEU A 81 23.72 6.06 5.33
C LEU A 81 23.23 4.87 4.50
N ALA A 82 23.49 4.83 3.19
CA ALA A 82 23.12 3.71 2.34
C ALA A 82 23.80 2.40 2.78
N ASP A 83 25.07 2.47 3.19
CA ASP A 83 25.81 1.33 3.72
C ASP A 83 25.22 0.85 5.06
N VAL A 84 24.83 1.76 5.96
CA VAL A 84 24.13 1.42 7.22
C VAL A 84 22.80 0.73 6.94
N LEU A 85 21.97 1.26 6.04
CA LEU A 85 20.69 0.65 5.68
C LEU A 85 20.88 -0.74 5.04
N THR A 86 21.94 -0.91 4.24
CA THR A 86 22.30 -2.21 3.66
C THR A 86 22.73 -3.19 4.75
N ALA A 87 23.50 -2.73 5.74
CA ALA A 87 23.93 -3.55 6.88
C ALA A 87 22.73 -4.04 7.70
N ILE A 88 21.80 -3.15 8.01
CA ILE A 88 20.55 -3.47 8.72
C ILE A 88 19.75 -4.54 7.95
N ARG A 89 19.54 -4.33 6.64
CA ARG A 89 18.81 -5.28 5.79
C ARG A 89 19.44 -6.68 5.76
N LEU A 90 20.77 -6.75 5.85
CA LEU A 90 21.52 -8.02 5.81
C LEU A 90 21.81 -8.59 7.19
N GLY A 91 21.38 -7.95 8.28
CA GLY A 91 21.71 -8.38 9.66
C GLY A 91 23.20 -8.38 9.95
N LYS A 92 23.98 -7.44 9.38
CA LYS A 92 25.44 -7.36 9.48
C LYS A 92 25.88 -6.00 10.04
N ASN A 93 27.12 -5.94 10.52
CA ASN A 93 27.78 -4.68 10.79
C ASN A 93 28.28 -4.05 9.48
N VAL A 94 28.41 -2.72 9.44
CA VAL A 94 28.86 -1.99 8.24
C VAL A 94 30.23 -2.48 7.75
N GLU A 95 31.15 -2.80 8.67
CA GLU A 95 32.47 -3.33 8.38
C GLU A 95 32.45 -4.73 7.73
N GLN A 96 31.37 -5.46 7.93
CA GLN A 96 31.16 -6.82 7.40
C GLN A 96 30.42 -6.86 6.06
N LEU A 97 30.07 -5.70 5.49
CA LEU A 97 29.36 -5.65 4.22
C LEU A 97 30.16 -6.25 3.06
N GLY A 98 31.49 -6.03 3.02
CA GLY A 98 32.34 -6.53 1.95
C GLY A 98 31.79 -6.19 0.56
N LYS A 99 31.55 -7.17 -0.28
CA LYS A 99 31.00 -7.00 -1.62
C LYS A 99 29.53 -6.50 -1.66
N ASN A 100 28.83 -6.51 -0.55
CA ASN A 100 27.47 -5.97 -0.46
C ASN A 100 27.44 -4.44 -0.27
N ALA A 101 28.61 -3.83 0.05
CA ALA A 101 28.73 -2.37 0.05
C ALA A 101 28.72 -1.86 -1.38
N LEU A 102 28.16 -0.64 -1.56
CA LEU A 102 28.21 -0.01 -2.88
C LEU A 102 29.65 0.20 -3.35
N PRO A 103 29.98 -0.01 -4.61
CA PRO A 103 31.36 0.20 -5.11
C PRO A 103 31.80 1.67 -5.01
N ASN A 104 30.86 2.59 -5.12
CA ASN A 104 31.11 4.04 -5.09
C ASN A 104 29.88 4.82 -4.63
N ALA A 105 29.91 6.15 -4.67
CA ALA A 105 28.82 7.04 -4.29
C ALA A 105 28.10 7.66 -5.51
N GLU A 106 28.24 7.03 -6.69
CA GLU A 106 27.76 7.61 -7.94
C GLU A 106 26.28 7.35 -8.24
N ARG A 107 25.67 6.37 -7.59
CA ARG A 107 24.22 6.08 -7.71
C ARG A 107 23.41 7.12 -6.92
N ARG A 108 23.47 8.35 -7.38
CA ARG A 108 22.81 9.53 -6.81
C ARG A 108 21.92 10.23 -7.84
N LEU A 109 21.07 11.11 -7.38
CA LEU A 109 20.33 12.00 -8.27
C LEU A 109 21.32 12.87 -9.09
N ARG A 110 21.01 13.05 -10.35
CA ARG A 110 21.82 13.76 -11.33
C ARG A 110 21.07 14.96 -11.89
N SER A 111 21.79 16.01 -12.22
CA SER A 111 21.25 17.10 -13.02
C SER A 111 20.98 16.65 -14.46
N TYR A 112 20.13 17.38 -15.17
CA TYR A 112 19.84 17.11 -16.59
C TYR A 112 21.13 17.09 -17.43
N THR A 113 22.04 18.05 -17.21
CA THR A 113 23.31 18.14 -17.93
C THR A 113 24.22 16.92 -17.70
N GLU A 114 24.24 16.39 -16.48
CA GLU A 114 24.97 15.15 -16.18
C GLU A 114 24.33 13.95 -16.90
N ILE A 115 22.99 13.84 -16.90
CA ILE A 115 22.27 12.77 -17.61
C ILE A 115 22.56 12.80 -19.10
N VAL A 116 22.47 13.97 -19.74
CA VAL A 116 22.78 14.12 -21.16
C VAL A 116 24.22 13.71 -21.47
N LYS A 117 25.19 14.05 -20.61
CA LYS A 117 26.59 13.65 -20.76
C LYS A 117 26.78 12.14 -20.64
N ILE A 118 26.16 11.49 -19.66
CA ILE A 118 26.26 10.05 -19.41
C ILE A 118 25.70 9.26 -20.60
N PHE A 119 24.54 9.68 -21.10
CA PHE A 119 23.82 8.99 -22.18
C PHE A 119 24.01 9.63 -23.56
N SER A 120 25.10 10.40 -23.76
CA SER A 120 25.35 11.13 -25.01
C SER A 120 25.36 10.26 -26.25
N ARG A 121 25.74 8.98 -26.12
CA ARG A 121 25.70 7.98 -27.21
C ARG A 121 24.32 7.33 -27.39
N TYR A 122 23.36 7.60 -26.50
CA TYR A 122 22.03 6.98 -26.45
C TYR A 122 20.92 8.03 -26.26
N PRO A 123 20.84 9.07 -27.10
CA PRO A 123 19.90 10.17 -26.92
C PRO A 123 18.44 9.70 -26.96
N GLU A 124 18.12 8.68 -27.73
CA GLU A 124 16.77 8.10 -27.78
C GLU A 124 16.35 7.49 -26.44
N ALA A 125 17.27 6.97 -25.65
CA ALA A 125 16.93 6.47 -24.31
C ALA A 125 16.47 7.60 -23.39
N ILE A 126 17.05 8.80 -23.50
CA ILE A 126 16.61 10.01 -22.77
C ILE A 126 15.23 10.44 -23.27
N ASN A 127 15.05 10.53 -24.60
CA ASN A 127 13.77 10.90 -25.20
C ASN A 127 12.63 9.94 -24.78
N ASN A 128 12.91 8.65 -24.73
CA ASN A 128 11.93 7.66 -24.28
C ASN A 128 11.57 7.84 -22.81
N THR A 129 12.52 8.23 -21.94
CA THR A 129 12.24 8.56 -20.54
C THR A 129 11.25 9.73 -20.44
N ILE A 130 11.45 10.78 -21.24
CA ILE A 130 10.53 11.94 -21.30
C ILE A 130 9.16 11.50 -21.83
N ARG A 131 9.10 10.72 -22.92
CA ARG A 131 7.84 10.19 -23.46
C ARG A 131 7.05 9.34 -22.45
N ILE A 132 7.74 8.62 -21.56
CA ILE A 132 7.09 7.90 -20.46
C ILE A 132 6.51 8.87 -19.46
N LEU A 133 7.28 9.89 -19.04
CA LEU A 133 6.82 10.90 -18.11
C LEU A 133 5.52 11.56 -18.57
N ASP A 134 5.44 11.92 -19.86
CA ASP A 134 4.25 12.52 -20.45
C ASP A 134 3.01 11.60 -20.41
N LYS A 135 3.22 10.29 -20.34
CA LYS A 135 2.14 9.29 -20.21
C LYS A 135 1.70 9.02 -18.77
N LEU A 136 2.51 9.45 -17.79
CA LEU A 136 2.22 9.23 -16.38
C LEU A 136 1.31 10.37 -15.89
N GLN A 137 0.01 10.09 -15.82
CA GLN A 137 -1.01 11.08 -15.41
C GLN A 137 -1.51 10.85 -13.99
N PHE A 138 -1.06 9.78 -13.32
CA PHE A 138 -1.51 9.45 -11.98
C PHE A 138 -1.05 10.52 -10.96
N SER A 139 -2.00 11.01 -10.17
CA SER A 139 -1.76 11.85 -8.99
C SER A 139 -2.25 11.15 -7.74
N LEU A 140 -1.57 11.36 -6.62
CA LEU A 140 -2.06 10.90 -5.31
C LEU A 140 -3.41 11.52 -4.95
N ASP A 141 -3.73 12.69 -5.52
CA ASP A 141 -5.03 13.35 -5.34
C ASP A 141 -6.20 12.59 -6.00
N GLU A 142 -5.89 11.63 -6.90
CA GLU A 142 -6.89 10.76 -7.52
C GLU A 142 -7.28 9.57 -6.61
N LEU A 143 -6.50 9.31 -5.57
CA LEU A 143 -6.79 8.21 -4.65
C LEU A 143 -8.13 8.45 -3.95
N ARG A 144 -8.96 7.42 -3.97
CA ARG A 144 -10.22 7.37 -3.24
C ARG A 144 -10.28 6.08 -2.47
N TYR A 145 -10.71 6.16 -1.23
CA TYR A 145 -10.96 4.97 -0.44
C TYR A 145 -12.11 4.19 -1.04
N GLN A 146 -11.88 2.93 -1.38
CA GLN A 146 -12.88 2.01 -1.90
C GLN A 146 -13.02 0.85 -0.93
N TYR A 147 -14.15 0.83 -0.22
CA TYR A 147 -14.49 -0.27 0.66
C TYR A 147 -15.29 -1.32 -0.10
N PRO A 148 -15.18 -2.61 0.28
CA PRO A 148 -15.96 -3.66 -0.33
C PRO A 148 -17.46 -3.37 -0.21
N LEU A 149 -18.15 -3.38 -1.35
CA LEU A 149 -19.61 -3.27 -1.39
C LEU A 149 -20.21 -4.63 -1.06
N GLU A 150 -20.57 -4.86 0.19
CA GLU A 150 -21.36 -6.01 0.59
C GLU A 150 -22.85 -5.75 0.28
N ILE A 151 -23.22 -5.91 -0.97
CA ILE A 151 -24.64 -5.90 -1.36
C ILE A 151 -25.21 -7.31 -1.10
N ASN A 152 -25.78 -7.51 0.07
CA ASN A 152 -26.57 -8.70 0.37
C ASN A 152 -28.05 -8.35 0.20
N ASN A 153 -28.75 -9.14 -0.61
CA ASN A 153 -30.22 -9.10 -0.78
C ASN A 153 -30.83 -7.78 -1.29
N GLY A 154 -30.07 -6.97 -2.04
CA GLY A 154 -30.58 -5.70 -2.61
C GLY A 154 -30.75 -4.57 -1.60
N GLU A 155 -30.32 -4.73 -0.35
CA GLU A 155 -30.35 -3.69 0.67
C GLU A 155 -29.18 -2.72 0.48
N THR A 156 -29.47 -1.40 0.48
CA THR A 156 -28.40 -0.39 0.40
C THR A 156 -27.53 -0.39 1.66
N PRO A 157 -26.23 -0.03 1.58
CA PRO A 157 -25.35 0.04 2.75
C PRO A 157 -25.94 0.89 3.88
N GLN A 158 -26.55 2.03 3.56
CA GLN A 158 -27.18 2.91 4.54
C GLN A 158 -28.36 2.22 5.27
N LYS A 159 -29.23 1.53 4.56
CA LYS A 159 -30.35 0.80 5.16
C LYS A 159 -29.85 -0.32 6.05
N ARG A 160 -28.85 -1.07 5.59
CA ARG A 160 -28.24 -2.17 6.35
C ARG A 160 -27.58 -1.67 7.63
N LEU A 161 -26.76 -0.61 7.52
CA LEU A 161 -26.12 -0.02 8.71
C LEU A 161 -27.14 0.46 9.73
N LYS A 162 -28.18 1.18 9.26
CA LYS A 162 -29.25 1.66 10.14
C LYS A 162 -29.98 0.51 10.83
N ARG A 163 -30.33 -0.55 10.10
CA ARG A 163 -31.00 -1.74 10.65
C ARG A 163 -30.15 -2.39 11.74
N LEU A 164 -28.88 -2.70 11.43
CA LEU A 164 -27.94 -3.32 12.37
C LEU A 164 -27.72 -2.46 13.62
N ALA A 165 -27.62 -1.15 13.45
CA ALA A 165 -27.47 -0.23 14.57
C ALA A 165 -28.71 -0.19 15.46
N ILE A 166 -29.93 -0.23 14.90
CA ILE A 166 -31.17 -0.29 15.67
C ILE A 166 -31.32 -1.65 16.38
N GLU A 167 -31.01 -2.75 15.71
CA GLU A 167 -30.98 -4.09 16.32
C GLU A 167 -30.02 -4.11 17.52
N GLY A 168 -28.82 -3.55 17.34
CA GLY A 168 -27.84 -3.43 18.38
C GLY A 168 -28.25 -2.49 19.51
N LEU A 169 -28.94 -1.39 19.20
CA LEU A 169 -29.50 -0.50 20.21
C LEU A 169 -30.49 -1.24 21.13
N ASN A 170 -31.41 -2.00 20.52
CA ASN A 170 -32.38 -2.77 21.28
C ASN A 170 -31.73 -3.88 22.12
N TRP A 171 -30.68 -4.49 21.62
CA TRP A 171 -29.90 -5.46 22.38
C TRP A 171 -29.15 -4.83 23.57
N ARG A 172 -28.60 -3.62 23.40
CA ARG A 172 -27.88 -2.87 24.46
C ARG A 172 -28.81 -2.29 25.49
N TYR A 173 -30.03 -1.90 25.09
CA TYR A 173 -31.03 -1.25 25.90
C TYR A 173 -32.36 -1.99 25.86
N PRO A 174 -32.50 -3.19 26.52
CA PRO A 174 -33.73 -3.99 26.45
C PRO A 174 -34.96 -3.26 27.02
N SER A 175 -34.74 -2.32 27.96
CA SER A 175 -35.78 -1.49 28.53
C SER A 175 -36.03 -0.18 27.77
N GLY A 176 -35.42 -0.01 26.62
CA GLY A 176 -35.45 1.20 25.79
C GLY A 176 -34.28 2.15 26.07
N ALA A 177 -33.72 2.71 25.00
CA ALA A 177 -32.66 3.70 25.09
C ALA A 177 -33.23 5.09 25.41
N SER A 178 -32.45 5.93 26.12
CA SER A 178 -32.84 7.32 26.40
C SER A 178 -32.99 8.13 25.10
N LYS A 179 -33.82 9.17 25.12
CA LYS A 179 -33.99 10.10 24.00
C LYS A 179 -32.65 10.69 23.52
N LYS A 180 -31.73 10.92 24.46
CA LYS A 180 -30.39 11.43 24.19
C LYS A 180 -29.61 10.43 23.32
N VAL A 181 -29.57 9.15 23.69
CA VAL A 181 -28.85 8.11 22.96
C VAL A 181 -29.47 7.90 21.57
N GLN A 182 -30.79 7.92 21.45
CA GLN A 182 -31.48 7.83 20.16
C GLN A 182 -31.11 9.00 19.23
N ALA A 183 -31.13 10.22 19.74
CA ALA A 183 -30.76 11.42 18.98
C ALA A 183 -29.28 11.37 18.52
N MET A 184 -28.37 10.90 19.38
CA MET A 184 -26.95 10.71 19.02
C MET A 184 -26.81 9.66 17.92
N LEU A 185 -27.51 8.53 18.01
CA LEU A 185 -27.48 7.48 16.98
C LEU A 185 -27.95 7.99 15.63
N ASP A 186 -29.08 8.71 15.59
CA ASP A 186 -29.61 9.29 14.35
C ASP A 186 -28.66 10.32 13.76
N HIS A 187 -28.04 11.16 14.57
CA HIS A 187 -27.04 12.13 14.15
C HIS A 187 -25.83 11.45 13.50
N GLU A 188 -25.25 10.46 14.18
CA GLU A 188 -24.09 9.72 13.66
C GLU A 188 -24.40 8.98 12.35
N LEU A 189 -25.55 8.29 12.27
CA LEU A 189 -25.96 7.59 11.05
C LEU A 189 -26.16 8.54 9.87
N ASN A 190 -26.70 9.74 10.12
CA ASN A 190 -26.84 10.76 9.08
C ASN A 190 -25.49 11.28 8.59
N LEU A 191 -24.54 11.53 9.52
CA LEU A 191 -23.21 11.99 9.16
C LEU A 191 -22.42 10.92 8.39
N ILE A 192 -22.46 9.65 8.84
CA ILE A 192 -21.84 8.52 8.16
C ILE A 192 -22.40 8.39 6.73
N GLY A 193 -23.73 8.52 6.56
CA GLY A 193 -24.36 8.46 5.23
C GLY A 193 -24.00 9.64 4.33
N LYS A 194 -23.89 10.85 4.89
CA LYS A 194 -23.46 12.04 4.15
C LYS A 194 -22.03 11.90 3.62
N LEU A 195 -21.15 11.30 4.42
CA LEU A 195 -19.73 11.07 4.09
C LEU A 195 -19.49 9.76 3.31
N LYS A 196 -20.53 8.93 3.12
CA LYS A 196 -20.47 7.63 2.41
C LYS A 196 -19.50 6.63 3.06
N TYR A 197 -19.45 6.59 4.40
CA TYR A 197 -18.60 5.66 5.15
C TYR A 197 -19.34 4.40 5.63
N GLU A 198 -20.58 4.17 5.21
CA GLU A 198 -21.41 3.05 5.67
C GLU A 198 -20.73 1.70 5.45
N THR A 199 -20.11 1.51 4.28
CA THR A 199 -19.41 0.27 3.93
C THR A 199 -18.21 0.02 4.83
N TYR A 200 -17.53 1.05 5.26
CA TYR A 200 -16.42 0.94 6.22
C TYR A 200 -16.90 0.41 7.57
N PHE A 201 -17.96 1.02 8.14
CA PHE A 201 -18.56 0.55 9.40
C PHE A 201 -19.10 -0.87 9.29
N LEU A 202 -19.70 -1.23 8.15
CA LEU A 202 -20.19 -2.58 7.89
C LEU A 202 -19.06 -3.61 7.81
N THR A 203 -17.93 -3.26 7.20
CA THR A 203 -16.74 -4.12 7.15
C THR A 203 -16.19 -4.38 8.54
N VAL A 204 -16.06 -3.34 9.38
CA VAL A 204 -15.59 -3.51 10.76
C VAL A 204 -16.57 -4.36 11.58
N HIS A 205 -17.88 -4.14 11.41
CA HIS A 205 -18.91 -4.94 12.06
C HIS A 205 -18.83 -6.42 11.65
N ASP A 206 -18.61 -6.72 10.36
CA ASP A 206 -18.44 -8.08 9.86
C ASP A 206 -17.26 -8.80 10.52
N ILE A 207 -16.10 -8.14 10.59
CA ILE A 207 -14.90 -8.67 11.23
C ILE A 207 -15.12 -8.94 12.73
N VAL A 208 -15.73 -8.00 13.44
CA VAL A 208 -16.05 -8.15 14.88
C VAL A 208 -17.08 -9.27 15.10
N THR A 209 -18.07 -9.37 14.23
CA THR A 209 -19.08 -10.45 14.27
C THR A 209 -18.44 -11.80 14.04
N PHE A 210 -17.54 -11.94 13.08
CA PHE A 210 -16.77 -13.16 12.87
C PHE A 210 -15.97 -13.54 14.13
N ALA A 211 -15.20 -12.60 14.71
CA ALA A 211 -14.42 -12.85 15.91
C ALA A 211 -15.30 -13.39 17.05
N ARG A 212 -16.44 -12.75 17.31
CA ARG A 212 -17.38 -13.17 18.36
C ARG A 212 -18.03 -14.51 18.09
N SER A 213 -18.38 -14.82 16.83
CA SER A 213 -18.93 -16.11 16.44
C SER A 213 -17.96 -17.27 16.70
N ARG A 214 -16.67 -16.97 16.76
CA ARG A 214 -15.59 -17.91 17.10
C ARG A 214 -15.14 -17.84 18.55
N ASN A 215 -15.82 -17.03 19.39
CA ASN A 215 -15.42 -16.76 20.77
C ASN A 215 -13.98 -16.20 20.88
N ILE A 216 -13.54 -15.39 19.90
CA ILE A 216 -12.27 -14.67 19.94
C ILE A 216 -12.55 -13.33 20.63
N LEU A 217 -11.78 -13.02 21.68
CA LEU A 217 -11.91 -11.75 22.38
C LEU A 217 -11.54 -10.59 21.45
N CYS A 218 -12.43 -9.61 21.39
CA CYS A 218 -12.19 -8.39 20.61
C CYS A 218 -12.83 -7.17 21.29
N GLN A 219 -12.15 -6.02 21.14
CA GLN A 219 -12.58 -4.76 21.72
C GLN A 219 -12.12 -3.59 20.86
N GLY A 220 -13.07 -2.77 20.40
CA GLY A 220 -12.76 -1.47 19.81
C GLY A 220 -12.24 -0.49 20.86
N ARG A 221 -11.23 0.29 20.49
CA ARG A 221 -10.57 1.26 21.37
C ARG A 221 -10.37 2.62 20.68
N GLY A 222 -9.72 3.53 21.40
CA GLY A 222 -9.36 4.85 20.88
C GLY A 222 -10.58 5.69 20.51
N SER A 223 -10.53 6.30 19.33
CA SER A 223 -11.58 7.20 18.84
C SER A 223 -12.93 6.52 18.61
N ALA A 224 -12.95 5.22 18.29
CA ALA A 224 -14.17 4.45 18.12
C ALA A 224 -15.06 4.40 19.38
N ALA A 225 -14.47 4.57 20.56
CA ALA A 225 -15.22 4.64 21.83
C ALA A 225 -16.12 5.90 21.93
N ASN A 226 -15.94 6.89 21.07
CA ASN A 226 -16.79 8.07 20.99
C ASN A 226 -18.01 7.90 20.07
N SER A 227 -18.23 6.71 19.50
CA SER A 227 -19.31 6.45 18.55
C SER A 227 -20.41 5.58 19.17
N VAL A 228 -21.64 6.09 19.15
CA VAL A 228 -22.85 5.33 19.51
C VAL A 228 -23.11 4.23 18.47
N VAL A 229 -22.85 4.49 17.20
CA VAL A 229 -22.94 3.47 16.13
C VAL A 229 -21.98 2.31 16.42
N CYS A 230 -20.70 2.57 16.74
CA CYS A 230 -19.75 1.52 17.12
C CYS A 230 -20.20 0.74 18.36
N TYR A 231 -20.81 1.39 19.35
CA TYR A 231 -21.38 0.75 20.52
C TYR A 231 -22.55 -0.18 20.16
N CYS A 232 -23.49 0.30 19.35
CA CYS A 232 -24.64 -0.49 18.89
C CYS A 232 -24.20 -1.68 18.03
N LEU A 233 -23.23 -1.49 17.10
CA LEU A 233 -22.67 -2.55 16.28
C LEU A 233 -21.84 -3.56 17.08
N GLY A 234 -21.65 -3.32 18.38
CA GLY A 234 -20.85 -4.20 19.22
C GLY A 234 -19.36 -4.07 19.02
N VAL A 235 -18.86 -3.09 18.28
CA VAL A 235 -17.43 -2.82 18.08
C VAL A 235 -16.79 -2.37 19.40
N THR A 236 -17.46 -1.51 20.16
CA THR A 236 -17.00 -1.03 21.47
C THR A 236 -17.95 -1.47 22.58
N SER A 237 -17.45 -1.46 23.83
CA SER A 237 -18.24 -1.76 25.03
C SER A 237 -18.48 -0.53 25.91
N VAL A 238 -18.01 0.64 25.51
CA VAL A 238 -18.16 1.90 26.27
C VAL A 238 -19.55 2.47 25.99
N SER A 239 -20.37 2.58 27.05
CA SER A 239 -21.71 3.14 26.92
C SER A 239 -21.66 4.65 26.64
N PRO A 240 -22.47 5.16 25.70
CA PRO A 240 -22.56 6.59 25.41
C PRO A 240 -23.13 7.43 26.57
N GLU A 241 -23.66 6.80 27.60
CA GLU A 241 -24.15 7.47 28.80
C GLU A 241 -23.03 7.77 29.82
N ILE A 242 -21.87 7.11 29.66
CA ILE A 242 -20.69 7.30 30.49
C ILE A 242 -19.79 8.37 29.86
N GLY A 243 -20.02 9.64 30.18
CA GLY A 243 -19.17 10.73 29.74
C GLY A 243 -19.70 11.58 28.59
N THR A 244 -18.91 12.55 28.17
CA THR A 244 -19.22 13.44 27.02
C THR A 244 -18.57 12.87 25.75
N MET A 245 -19.34 12.18 24.93
CA MET A 245 -18.88 11.72 23.64
C MET A 245 -18.94 12.87 22.63
N VAL A 246 -17.86 13.08 21.89
CA VAL A 246 -17.77 14.07 20.81
C VAL A 246 -17.47 13.31 19.53
N PHE A 247 -18.54 12.92 18.82
CA PHE A 247 -18.42 12.13 17.56
C PHE A 247 -17.65 12.88 16.48
N GLU A 248 -17.74 14.21 16.44
CA GLU A 248 -17.03 15.06 15.47
C GLU A 248 -15.51 15.01 15.61
N ARG A 249 -14.97 14.49 16.73
CA ARG A 249 -13.55 14.15 16.85
C ARG A 249 -13.18 12.86 16.16
N PHE A 250 -14.15 11.98 16.00
CA PHE A 250 -13.99 10.68 15.35
C PHE A 250 -14.27 10.76 13.85
N VAL A 251 -15.40 11.40 13.47
CA VAL A 251 -15.80 11.64 12.07
C VAL A 251 -16.10 13.12 11.89
N SER A 252 -15.48 13.76 10.91
CA SER A 252 -15.66 15.20 10.65
C SER A 252 -15.75 15.46 9.15
N GLU A 253 -16.67 16.36 8.75
CA GLU A 253 -16.78 16.84 7.37
C GLU A 253 -15.53 17.60 6.90
N ALA A 254 -14.74 18.12 7.84
CA ALA A 254 -13.51 18.85 7.52
C ALA A 254 -12.34 17.94 7.16
N ARG A 255 -12.44 16.63 7.43
CA ARG A 255 -11.45 15.62 7.06
C ARG A 255 -12.01 14.76 5.93
N ASP A 256 -11.37 14.77 4.77
CA ASP A 256 -11.72 13.89 3.63
C ASP A 256 -11.11 12.49 3.81
N GLU A 257 -11.08 12.02 5.06
CA GLU A 257 -10.52 10.73 5.45
C GLU A 257 -11.51 9.96 6.32
N PRO A 258 -11.64 8.63 6.12
CA PRO A 258 -12.47 7.80 6.99
C PRO A 258 -11.94 7.81 8.43
N PRO A 259 -12.82 7.54 9.41
CA PRO A 259 -12.40 7.42 10.79
C PRO A 259 -11.45 6.25 10.99
N ASP A 260 -10.56 6.36 11.95
CA ASP A 260 -9.68 5.28 12.36
C ASP A 260 -10.37 4.45 13.46
N ILE A 261 -10.81 3.25 13.10
CA ILE A 261 -11.44 2.30 14.03
C ILE A 261 -10.42 1.24 14.42
N ASP A 262 -9.79 1.42 15.56
CA ASP A 262 -8.91 0.42 16.16
C ASP A 262 -9.72 -0.68 16.85
N VAL A 263 -9.43 -1.94 16.50
CA VAL A 263 -9.98 -3.11 17.19
C VAL A 263 -8.85 -4.03 17.60
N ASP A 264 -8.73 -4.25 18.90
CA ASP A 264 -7.80 -5.24 19.44
C ASP A 264 -8.44 -6.63 19.41
N PHE A 265 -7.67 -7.64 19.07
CA PHE A 265 -8.06 -9.05 19.07
C PHE A 265 -7.14 -9.86 19.98
N GLU A 266 -7.66 -10.94 20.53
CA GLU A 266 -6.91 -11.93 21.29
C GLU A 266 -5.64 -12.35 20.52
N HIS A 267 -4.48 -12.20 21.17
CA HIS A 267 -3.18 -12.36 20.53
C HIS A 267 -2.98 -13.75 19.94
N GLU A 268 -3.32 -14.79 20.68
CA GLU A 268 -3.11 -16.19 20.29
C GLU A 268 -3.93 -16.60 19.07
N ARG A 269 -5.05 -15.93 18.84
CA ARG A 269 -6.01 -16.29 17.78
C ARG A 269 -6.18 -15.23 16.71
N ARG A 270 -5.37 -14.18 16.73
CA ARG A 270 -5.47 -13.09 15.74
C ARG A 270 -5.22 -13.57 14.30
N GLU A 271 -4.43 -14.63 14.12
CA GLU A 271 -4.19 -15.21 12.79
C GLU A 271 -5.48 -15.71 12.14
N GLU A 272 -6.45 -16.23 12.91
CA GLU A 272 -7.76 -16.62 12.39
C GLU A 272 -8.51 -15.43 11.80
N ILE A 273 -8.39 -14.25 12.43
CA ILE A 273 -8.99 -13.00 11.94
C ILE A 273 -8.32 -12.54 10.65
N ILE A 274 -6.98 -12.58 10.61
CA ILE A 274 -6.19 -12.22 9.44
C ILE A 274 -6.58 -13.11 8.26
N GLN A 275 -6.65 -14.42 8.44
CA GLN A 275 -7.05 -15.36 7.41
C GLN A 275 -8.51 -15.16 6.96
N TYR A 276 -9.43 -14.81 7.89
CA TYR A 276 -10.78 -14.45 7.54
C TYR A 276 -10.83 -13.22 6.62
N ILE A 277 -10.09 -12.17 6.98
CA ILE A 277 -10.01 -10.94 6.18
C ILE A 277 -9.45 -11.24 4.78
N TYR A 278 -8.38 -12.03 4.68
CA TYR A 278 -7.82 -12.47 3.39
C TYR A 278 -8.81 -13.23 2.53
N ASN A 279 -9.50 -14.21 3.12
CA ASN A 279 -10.43 -15.04 2.39
C ASN A 279 -11.69 -14.28 1.98
N ARG A 280 -12.15 -13.35 2.81
CA ARG A 280 -13.38 -12.59 2.61
C ARG A 280 -13.19 -11.40 1.66
N TYR A 281 -12.11 -10.66 1.85
CA TYR A 281 -11.88 -9.35 1.20
C TYR A 281 -10.67 -9.34 0.26
N GLY A 282 -9.86 -10.39 0.25
CA GLY A 282 -8.63 -10.47 -0.52
C GLY A 282 -7.48 -9.64 0.07
N CYS A 283 -6.31 -9.75 -0.57
CA CYS A 283 -5.09 -9.09 -0.08
C CYS A 283 -5.10 -7.55 -0.18
N LEU A 284 -6.06 -6.96 -0.89
CA LEU A 284 -6.13 -5.50 -1.06
C LEU A 284 -6.49 -4.74 0.22
N LEU A 285 -7.13 -5.38 1.19
CA LEU A 285 -7.44 -4.78 2.50
C LEU A 285 -6.36 -5.00 3.54
N TYR A 286 -5.40 -5.85 3.25
CA TYR A 286 -4.26 -6.09 4.13
C TYR A 286 -3.06 -5.27 3.66
N THR A 287 -2.83 -4.14 4.27
CA THR A 287 -1.65 -3.33 4.03
C THR A 287 -0.57 -3.73 5.02
N SER A 288 0.48 -4.40 4.54
CA SER A 288 1.78 -4.61 5.18
C SER A 288 1.78 -5.21 6.60
N PRO A 289 2.52 -6.27 6.85
CA PRO A 289 2.71 -6.77 8.22
C PRO A 289 3.34 -5.67 9.09
N SER A 290 2.78 -5.46 10.27
CA SER A 290 3.36 -4.59 11.28
C SER A 290 4.80 -5.02 11.57
N PRO A 291 5.75 -4.10 11.83
CA PRO A 291 7.09 -4.47 12.28
C PRO A 291 7.10 -5.38 13.52
N ARG A 292 6.01 -5.43 14.29
CA ARG A 292 5.82 -6.36 15.42
C ARG A 292 5.50 -7.79 14.98
N ASP A 293 5.02 -7.99 13.76
CA ASP A 293 4.61 -9.30 13.24
C ASP A 293 5.75 -10.07 12.56
N GLN A 294 6.92 -9.44 12.44
CA GLN A 294 8.13 -10.00 11.82
C GLN A 294 9.13 -10.58 12.83
N ARG A 295 8.73 -10.78 14.09
CA ARG A 295 9.58 -11.39 15.13
C ARG A 295 9.26 -12.84 15.37
#